data_4071a27c7f29109546a1c0090d8144ce
#
_entry.id   4071a27c7f29109546a1c0090d8144ce
#
_cell.length_a   1.000
_cell.length_b   1.000
_cell.length_c   1.000
_cell.angle_alpha   90.00
_cell.angle_beta   90.00
_cell.angle_gamma   90.00
#
_symmetry.space_group_name_H-M   'P 1'
#
loop_
_entity.id
_entity.type
_entity.pdbx_description
1 polymer ?
#
loop_
_entity_poly.entity_id
_entity_poly.type
_entity_poly.pdbx_seq_one_letter_code
_entity_poly.pdbx_strand_id
1 'polypeptide(L)'
;MMLQAQDNGAIKELVSRLDLESYKSIIKGLTQFGDRRQGTSRNQKAVDWIEQQLQAFGCSNTKRLAYTYDPEPRPPRRRQSASEPTDLTTPTGGNVGRNGSGPGGSSIFGYRSQTGVNRDLMAQPDERIRELNREEPTNGPRTEVYCTKIGTTRPHEMYILGAHMDGHGVNEAVNDNASGTALVMELARILNSSDVETEISIRFALWNNEETGLNGAYSYVRQRKELQGIENPPGSGEYPEPTWLGMIQHDMMLWDHGAPGPDGKVSRDQRREADINIEFQSNSYFAEASMKLAFRFKAAADAYNTDFPATVGPHMTNTDSTPFMNEVPSISLRENERGA
;
A
#
# COMPACT_ATOMS: atom_id res chain seq x y z
N MET A 1 -12.36 -28.31 1.67
CA MET A 1 -11.04 -28.93 1.80
C MET A 1 -10.10 -27.82 2.25
N MET A 2 -9.79 -27.73 3.56
CA MET A 2 -8.83 -26.76 4.09
C MET A 2 -7.46 -27.15 3.55
N LEU A 3 -6.86 -26.27 2.74
CA LEU A 3 -5.43 -26.37 2.41
C LEU A 3 -4.67 -26.06 3.71
N GLN A 4 -4.25 -27.08 4.42
CA GLN A 4 -3.19 -26.91 5.41
C GLN A 4 -1.95 -26.46 4.65
N ALA A 5 -1.41 -25.29 5.04
CA ALA A 5 -0.10 -24.87 4.59
C ALA A 5 0.88 -25.97 5.03
N GLN A 6 1.46 -26.68 4.06
CA GLN A 6 2.53 -27.62 4.37
C GLN A 6 3.68 -26.81 4.96
N ASP A 7 4.16 -27.26 6.11
CA ASP A 7 5.33 -26.68 6.78
C ASP A 7 6.54 -26.78 5.85
N ASN A 8 6.81 -25.71 5.14
CA ASN A 8 7.91 -25.64 4.20
C ASN A 8 9.09 -24.93 4.88
N GLY A 9 10.15 -25.68 5.16
CA GLY A 9 11.36 -25.15 5.79
C GLY A 9 11.94 -23.94 5.06
N ALA A 10 11.83 -23.90 3.73
CA ALA A 10 12.27 -22.75 2.93
C ALA A 10 11.47 -21.47 3.23
N ILE A 11 10.16 -21.58 3.44
CA ILE A 11 9.34 -20.42 3.82
C ILE A 11 9.71 -19.93 5.22
N LYS A 12 9.91 -20.82 6.19
CA LYS A 12 10.37 -20.45 7.53
C LYS A 12 11.72 -19.74 7.51
N GLU A 13 12.62 -20.20 6.66
CA GLU A 13 13.90 -19.55 6.48
C GLU A 13 13.73 -18.13 5.93
N LEU A 14 12.90 -17.92 4.89
CA LEU A 14 12.62 -16.60 4.35
C LEU A 14 11.96 -15.68 5.39
N VAL A 15 11.00 -16.20 6.17
CA VAL A 15 10.37 -15.44 7.26
C VAL A 15 11.41 -15.03 8.32
N SER A 16 12.37 -15.90 8.62
CA SER A 16 13.45 -15.59 9.58
C SER A 16 14.42 -14.51 9.13
N ARG A 17 14.43 -14.18 7.82
CA ARG A 17 15.24 -13.09 7.23
C ARG A 17 14.61 -11.70 7.39
N LEU A 18 13.34 -11.64 7.81
CA LEU A 18 12.70 -10.36 8.13
C LEU A 18 13.47 -9.67 9.24
N ASP A 19 13.86 -8.43 9.01
CA ASP A 19 14.66 -7.64 9.94
C ASP A 19 13.94 -6.36 10.31
N LEU A 20 13.50 -6.28 11.56
CA LEU A 20 12.80 -5.12 12.09
C LEU A 20 13.64 -3.84 12.02
N GLU A 21 14.95 -3.92 12.22
CA GLU A 21 15.82 -2.75 12.16
C GLU A 21 16.04 -2.29 10.72
N SER A 22 16.12 -3.21 9.75
CA SER A 22 16.10 -2.90 8.33
C SER A 22 14.80 -2.20 7.95
N TYR A 23 13.65 -2.76 8.32
CA TYR A 23 12.33 -2.17 8.09
C TYR A 23 12.21 -0.75 8.66
N LYS A 24 12.59 -0.55 9.93
CA LYS A 24 12.62 0.78 10.58
C LYS A 24 13.57 1.75 9.87
N SER A 25 14.71 1.27 9.40
CA SER A 25 15.69 2.12 8.70
C SER A 25 15.15 2.62 7.37
N ILE A 26 14.39 1.78 6.65
CA ILE A 26 13.72 2.18 5.42
C ILE A 26 12.66 3.24 5.70
N ILE A 27 11.81 3.05 6.72
CA ILE A 27 10.83 4.07 7.14
C ILE A 27 11.54 5.39 7.46
N LYS A 28 12.58 5.34 8.30
CA LYS A 28 13.37 6.52 8.65
C LYS A 28 14.01 7.18 7.42
N GLY A 29 14.44 6.39 6.44
CA GLY A 29 14.93 6.89 5.16
C GLY A 29 13.86 7.63 4.37
N LEU A 30 12.63 7.14 4.37
CA LEU A 30 11.49 7.78 3.71
C LEU A 30 11.07 9.09 4.39
N THR A 31 11.07 9.13 5.73
CA THR A 31 10.65 10.32 6.49
C THR A 31 11.53 11.55 6.26
N GLN A 32 12.79 11.35 5.82
CA GLN A 32 13.68 12.48 5.51
C GLN A 32 13.13 13.40 4.40
N PHE A 33 12.18 12.93 3.60
CA PHE A 33 11.53 13.67 2.52
C PHE A 33 10.16 14.26 2.93
N GLY A 34 9.86 14.32 4.22
CA GLY A 34 8.56 14.77 4.73
C GLY A 34 7.43 13.84 4.30
N ASP A 35 6.28 14.42 3.94
CA ASP A 35 5.11 13.64 3.50
C ASP A 35 5.24 13.04 2.09
N ARG A 36 6.30 13.33 1.38
CA ARG A 36 6.55 12.84 0.01
C ARG A 36 5.41 13.15 -0.98
N ARG A 37 4.69 14.25 -0.72
CA ARG A 37 3.52 14.63 -1.51
C ARG A 37 3.84 14.66 -3.00
N GLN A 38 3.02 13.99 -3.79
CA GLN A 38 3.17 13.93 -5.24
C GLN A 38 3.28 15.32 -5.86
N GLY A 39 4.06 15.48 -6.95
CA GLY A 39 4.23 16.75 -7.66
C GLY A 39 5.17 17.75 -7.00
N THR A 40 5.93 17.32 -6.00
CA THR A 40 6.94 18.12 -5.32
C THR A 40 8.35 17.61 -5.62
N SER A 41 9.36 18.45 -5.42
CA SER A 41 10.76 18.04 -5.57
C SER A 41 11.17 17.00 -4.54
N ARG A 42 10.58 17.06 -3.32
CA ARG A 42 10.82 16.06 -2.27
C ARG A 42 10.26 14.67 -2.64
N ASN A 43 9.12 14.62 -3.35
CA ASN A 43 8.61 13.36 -3.90
C ASN A 43 9.56 12.77 -4.93
N GLN A 44 10.06 13.59 -5.86
CA GLN A 44 11.03 13.13 -6.85
C GLN A 44 12.31 12.58 -6.20
N LYS A 45 12.82 13.26 -5.17
CA LYS A 45 13.97 12.76 -4.40
C LYS A 45 13.68 11.46 -3.67
N ALA A 46 12.44 11.26 -3.21
CA ALA A 46 12.02 9.99 -2.60
C ALA A 46 11.98 8.86 -3.64
N VAL A 47 11.47 9.12 -4.86
CA VAL A 47 11.54 8.16 -5.98
C VAL A 47 12.99 7.76 -6.27
N ASP A 48 13.88 8.76 -6.37
CA ASP A 48 15.32 8.52 -6.64
C ASP A 48 15.96 7.67 -5.53
N TRP A 49 15.64 7.96 -4.27
CA TRP A 49 16.16 7.22 -3.13
C TRP A 49 15.63 5.78 -3.10
N ILE A 50 14.31 5.58 -3.32
CA ILE A 50 13.71 4.24 -3.37
C ILE A 50 14.38 3.39 -4.46
N GLU A 51 14.55 3.93 -5.66
CA GLU A 51 15.22 3.21 -6.74
C GLU A 51 16.65 2.80 -6.36
N GLN A 52 17.43 3.70 -5.74
CA GLN A 52 18.76 3.40 -5.25
C GLN A 52 18.75 2.28 -4.20
N GLN A 53 17.80 2.29 -3.26
CA GLN A 53 17.68 1.23 -2.28
C GLN A 53 17.30 -0.11 -2.91
N LEU A 54 16.35 -0.14 -3.85
CA LEU A 54 15.99 -1.35 -4.58
C LEU A 54 17.19 -1.94 -5.33
N GLN A 55 18.01 -1.09 -5.97
CA GLN A 55 19.26 -1.51 -6.62
C GLN A 55 20.25 -2.09 -5.61
N ALA A 56 20.41 -1.46 -4.45
CA ALA A 56 21.27 -1.96 -3.37
C ALA A 56 20.77 -3.31 -2.81
N PHE A 57 19.47 -3.58 -2.87
CA PHE A 57 18.86 -4.86 -2.50
C PHE A 57 18.94 -5.93 -3.59
N GLY A 58 19.65 -5.66 -4.68
CA GLY A 58 19.86 -6.64 -5.76
C GLY A 58 18.86 -6.56 -6.91
N CYS A 59 17.96 -5.58 -6.92
CA CYS A 59 17.08 -5.31 -8.04
C CYS A 59 17.85 -4.66 -9.22
N SER A 60 18.46 -5.47 -10.08
CA SER A 60 19.25 -4.98 -11.21
C SER A 60 18.42 -4.42 -12.37
N ASN A 61 17.10 -4.60 -12.35
CA ASN A 61 16.18 -4.24 -13.43
C ASN A 61 15.13 -3.20 -13.00
N THR A 62 15.49 -2.31 -12.09
CA THR A 62 14.61 -1.20 -11.71
C THR A 62 14.15 -0.41 -12.94
N LYS A 63 12.88 -0.04 -12.95
CA LYS A 63 12.27 0.76 -14.01
C LYS A 63 11.38 1.84 -13.40
N ARG A 64 11.28 2.95 -14.11
CA ARG A 64 10.32 4.01 -13.79
C ARG A 64 9.19 4.00 -14.82
N LEU A 65 7.98 4.14 -14.32
CA LEU A 65 6.82 4.41 -15.15
C LEU A 65 6.47 5.89 -15.01
N ALA A 66 6.43 6.58 -16.14
CA ALA A 66 6.07 7.99 -16.21
C ALA A 66 4.63 8.17 -16.68
N TYR A 67 3.95 9.17 -16.12
CA TYR A 67 2.62 9.59 -16.52
C TYR A 67 2.44 11.08 -16.22
N THR A 68 1.40 11.69 -16.77
CA THR A 68 1.06 13.09 -16.51
C THR A 68 -0.14 13.16 -15.57
N TYR A 69 -0.06 14.06 -14.61
CA TYR A 69 -1.15 14.38 -13.70
C TYR A 69 -1.46 15.87 -13.75
N ASP A 70 -2.55 16.20 -14.44
CA ASP A 70 -3.08 17.55 -14.61
C ASP A 70 -4.56 17.55 -14.18
N PRO A 71 -4.84 17.58 -12.88
CA PRO A 71 -6.21 17.61 -12.40
C PRO A 71 -6.88 18.91 -12.82
N GLU A 72 -8.10 18.82 -13.36
CA GLU A 72 -8.92 19.99 -13.59
C GLU A 72 -9.07 20.81 -12.30
N PRO A 73 -9.01 22.15 -12.38
CA PRO A 73 -9.23 22.98 -11.22
C PRO A 73 -10.59 22.66 -10.59
N ARG A 74 -10.58 22.14 -9.38
CA ARG A 74 -11.84 21.89 -8.67
C ARG A 74 -12.52 23.22 -8.41
N PRO A 75 -13.79 23.37 -8.80
CA PRO A 75 -14.54 24.56 -8.43
C PRO A 75 -14.47 24.73 -6.90
N PRO A 76 -14.37 25.97 -6.40
CA PRO A 76 -14.31 26.21 -4.97
C PRO A 76 -15.49 25.49 -4.32
N ARG A 77 -15.21 24.55 -3.41
CA ARG A 77 -16.26 23.89 -2.63
C ARG A 77 -17.04 25.01 -1.94
N ARG A 78 -18.32 25.13 -2.30
CA ARG A 78 -19.24 25.96 -1.52
C ARG A 78 -19.05 25.55 -0.05
N ARG A 79 -18.52 26.44 0.77
CA ARG A 79 -18.46 26.21 2.22
C ARG A 79 -19.89 25.87 2.63
N GLN A 80 -20.18 24.62 2.87
CA GLN A 80 -21.32 24.28 3.71
C GLN A 80 -21.00 24.99 5.03
N SER A 81 -21.89 25.90 5.42
CA SER A 81 -21.81 26.56 6.72
C SER A 81 -21.49 25.51 7.75
N ALA A 82 -20.48 25.79 8.58
CA ALA A 82 -20.16 24.96 9.70
C ALA A 82 -21.48 24.65 10.43
N SER A 83 -22.01 23.46 10.23
CA SER A 83 -23.03 22.94 11.11
C SER A 83 -22.37 22.81 12.49
N GLU A 84 -23.10 23.18 13.51
CA GLU A 84 -22.68 23.16 14.91
C GLU A 84 -21.90 21.88 15.25
N PRO A 85 -20.99 21.93 16.25
CA PRO A 85 -20.18 20.78 16.62
C PRO A 85 -21.10 19.60 16.87
N THR A 86 -21.01 18.60 15.99
CA THR A 86 -21.76 17.36 16.11
C THR A 86 -21.29 16.70 17.39
N ASP A 87 -22.23 16.39 18.26
CA ASP A 87 -21.99 15.65 19.48
C ASP A 87 -21.19 14.38 19.17
N LEU A 88 -19.94 14.34 19.61
CA LEU A 88 -19.01 13.23 19.39
C LEU A 88 -19.42 11.95 20.09
N THR A 89 -20.54 11.95 20.84
CA THR A 89 -21.07 10.78 21.55
C THR A 89 -22.08 10.00 20.73
N THR A 90 -22.53 10.56 19.60
CA THR A 90 -23.49 9.85 18.73
C THR A 90 -22.72 9.00 17.72
N PRO A 91 -22.99 7.68 17.63
CA PRO A 91 -22.44 6.84 16.58
C PRO A 91 -22.96 7.34 15.22
N THR A 92 -22.26 8.22 14.58
CA THR A 92 -22.55 8.53 13.19
C THR A 92 -22.04 7.38 12.36
N GLY A 93 -22.97 6.55 11.89
CA GLY A 93 -22.74 5.60 10.81
C GLY A 93 -22.23 6.33 9.59
N GLY A 94 -21.01 6.85 9.66
CA GLY A 94 -20.38 7.64 8.62
C GLY A 94 -19.67 6.73 7.66
N ASN A 95 -20.25 6.58 6.49
CA ASN A 95 -19.49 6.23 5.33
C ASN A 95 -18.42 7.30 5.10
N VAL A 96 -17.18 6.94 5.27
CA VAL A 96 -16.08 7.85 4.98
C VAL A 96 -15.09 7.20 4.04
N GLY A 97 -15.61 6.57 3.01
CA GLY A 97 -14.92 6.57 1.75
C GLY A 97 -14.95 8.01 1.25
N ARG A 98 -13.87 8.53 0.82
CA ARG A 98 -13.70 9.91 0.35
C ARG A 98 -14.63 10.29 -0.82
N ASN A 99 -15.31 9.33 -1.41
CA ASN A 99 -16.35 9.44 -2.42
C ASN A 99 -17.65 8.74 -2.00
N GLY A 100 -17.97 8.77 -0.75
CA GLY A 100 -19.26 8.30 -0.27
C GLY A 100 -20.41 9.17 -0.74
N SER A 101 -20.72 9.10 -1.98
CA SER A 101 -21.98 9.53 -2.55
C SER A 101 -22.80 8.28 -2.85
N GLY A 102 -23.49 7.80 -1.85
CA GLY A 102 -24.49 6.76 -1.99
C GLY A 102 -25.25 6.56 -0.70
N PRO A 103 -26.57 6.67 -0.68
CA PRO A 103 -27.37 6.22 0.45
C PRO A 103 -27.32 4.69 0.48
N GLY A 104 -26.61 4.11 1.43
CA GLY A 104 -26.60 2.67 1.63
C GLY A 104 -25.26 2.01 1.96
N GLY A 105 -24.20 2.77 2.15
CA GLY A 105 -22.97 2.23 2.71
C GLY A 105 -23.19 1.85 4.16
N SER A 106 -23.40 0.58 4.46
CA SER A 106 -23.46 0.11 5.82
C SER A 106 -22.07 0.21 6.44
N SER A 107 -21.82 1.23 7.20
CA SER A 107 -20.80 1.21 8.21
C SER A 107 -21.30 0.36 9.35
N ILE A 108 -21.09 -0.90 9.23
CA ILE A 108 -21.32 -1.79 10.34
C ILE A 108 -20.00 -1.79 11.10
N PHE A 109 -20.00 -1.26 12.30
CA PHE A 109 -18.93 -1.37 13.29
C PHE A 109 -17.67 -0.51 13.09
N GLY A 110 -17.54 0.44 13.94
CA GLY A 110 -16.32 1.11 14.31
C GLY A 110 -16.50 2.60 14.54
N TYR A 111 -16.10 3.05 15.70
CA TYR A 111 -15.79 4.45 15.92
C TYR A 111 -14.66 4.82 14.94
N ARG A 112 -14.93 5.75 14.03
CA ARG A 112 -13.85 6.47 13.40
C ARG A 112 -13.43 7.58 14.33
N SER A 113 -12.23 7.49 14.85
CA SER A 113 -11.48 8.69 15.18
C SER A 113 -11.49 9.61 13.95
N GLN A 114 -11.49 10.91 14.15
CA GLN A 114 -11.34 11.85 13.03
C GLN A 114 -9.93 11.70 12.47
N THR A 115 -9.72 10.71 11.60
CA THR A 115 -8.50 10.53 10.83
C THR A 115 -8.48 11.50 9.65
N GLY A 116 -8.76 12.77 9.91
CA GLY A 116 -8.61 13.81 8.92
C GLY A 116 -7.14 14.18 8.79
N VAL A 117 -6.67 14.37 7.56
CA VAL A 117 -5.35 14.94 7.32
C VAL A 117 -5.25 16.29 8.01
N ASN A 118 -4.37 16.39 9.00
CA ASN A 118 -4.07 17.68 9.63
C ASN A 118 -3.32 18.54 8.61
N ARG A 119 -3.81 19.76 8.40
CA ARG A 119 -3.21 20.73 7.46
C ARG A 119 -2.57 21.92 8.18
N ASP A 120 -2.56 21.89 9.49
CA ASP A 120 -1.88 22.91 10.27
C ASP A 120 -0.38 22.57 10.34
N LEU A 121 0.43 23.28 9.57
CA LEU A 121 1.88 23.10 9.56
C LEU A 121 2.49 23.25 10.97
N MET A 122 1.88 24.03 11.85
CA MET A 122 2.39 24.22 13.20
C MET A 122 2.14 23.01 14.11
N ALA A 123 1.31 22.06 13.69
CA ALA A 123 1.16 20.78 14.39
C ALA A 123 2.38 19.86 14.22
N GLN A 124 3.24 20.12 13.22
CA GLN A 124 4.50 19.41 13.05
C GLN A 124 5.59 20.04 13.92
N PRO A 125 6.15 19.33 14.92
CA PRO A 125 7.15 19.90 15.82
C PRO A 125 8.52 20.11 15.17
N ASP A 126 8.88 19.26 14.17
CA ASP A 126 10.15 19.36 13.46
C ASP A 126 10.11 20.48 12.41
N GLU A 127 10.95 21.50 12.59
CA GLU A 127 11.03 22.63 11.69
C GLU A 127 11.47 22.24 10.28
N ARG A 128 12.39 21.30 10.16
CA ARG A 128 12.88 20.82 8.86
C ARG A 128 11.73 20.15 8.08
N ILE A 129 10.91 19.35 8.74
CA ILE A 129 9.75 18.70 8.13
C ILE A 129 8.68 19.75 7.76
N ARG A 130 8.47 20.75 8.63
CA ARG A 130 7.57 21.88 8.29
C ARG A 130 8.00 22.59 7.00
N GLU A 131 9.29 22.88 6.86
CA GLU A 131 9.82 23.54 5.66
C GLU A 131 9.65 22.66 4.42
N LEU A 132 9.95 21.37 4.50
CA LEU A 132 9.72 20.43 3.39
C LEU A 132 8.25 20.40 2.96
N ASN A 133 7.34 20.35 3.93
CA ASN A 133 5.91 20.21 3.66
C ASN A 133 5.23 21.51 3.18
N ARG A 134 5.94 22.64 3.17
CA ARG A 134 5.48 23.90 2.56
C ARG A 134 5.49 23.90 1.04
N GLU A 135 6.31 23.03 0.44
CA GLU A 135 6.36 22.94 -1.01
C GLU A 135 5.01 22.44 -1.57
N GLU A 136 4.36 23.28 -2.36
CA GLU A 136 3.08 22.92 -2.99
C GLU A 136 3.30 22.06 -4.25
N PRO A 137 2.40 21.11 -4.51
CA PRO A 137 2.49 20.27 -5.70
C PRO A 137 2.20 21.07 -6.97
N THR A 138 2.97 20.78 -7.99
CA THR A 138 2.74 21.31 -9.35
C THR A 138 1.99 20.27 -10.21
N ASN A 139 1.34 20.71 -11.28
CA ASN A 139 0.84 19.84 -12.33
C ASN A 139 1.98 19.32 -13.19
N GLY A 140 1.72 18.28 -13.98
CA GLY A 140 2.67 17.76 -14.98
C GLY A 140 3.15 16.34 -14.72
N PRO A 141 4.39 16.01 -15.10
CA PRO A 141 4.88 14.64 -15.08
C PRO A 141 5.02 14.09 -13.65
N ARG A 142 4.69 12.81 -13.53
CA ARG A 142 4.88 11.99 -12.33
C ARG A 142 5.65 10.75 -12.69
N THR A 143 6.28 10.17 -11.70
CA THR A 143 7.07 8.95 -11.86
C THR A 143 6.83 8.04 -10.67
N GLU A 144 6.72 6.77 -10.93
CA GLU A 144 6.73 5.69 -9.94
C GLU A 144 7.81 4.69 -10.29
N VAL A 145 8.22 3.84 -9.35
CA VAL A 145 9.34 2.93 -9.51
C VAL A 145 8.94 1.50 -9.15
N TYR A 146 9.44 0.56 -9.92
CA TYR A 146 9.29 -0.86 -9.64
C TYR A 146 10.54 -1.64 -10.06
N CYS A 147 10.68 -2.85 -9.51
CA CYS A 147 11.62 -3.85 -9.99
C CYS A 147 10.97 -5.23 -10.02
N THR A 148 11.61 -6.18 -10.70
CA THR A 148 11.04 -7.53 -10.87
C THR A 148 12.09 -8.59 -10.57
N LYS A 149 11.84 -9.44 -9.57
CA LYS A 149 12.51 -10.73 -9.44
C LYS A 149 12.00 -11.62 -10.54
N ILE A 150 12.88 -12.03 -11.45
CA ILE A 150 12.51 -12.89 -12.58
C ILE A 150 12.40 -14.35 -12.09
N GLY A 151 11.28 -15.00 -12.41
CA GLY A 151 11.06 -16.40 -12.12
C GLY A 151 11.95 -17.34 -12.96
N THR A 152 12.34 -18.47 -12.40
CA THR A 152 13.26 -19.42 -13.06
C THR A 152 12.55 -20.36 -14.02
N THR A 153 11.31 -20.75 -13.73
CA THR A 153 10.54 -21.75 -14.50
C THR A 153 9.42 -21.13 -15.34
N ARG A 154 8.78 -20.11 -14.80
CA ARG A 154 7.65 -19.42 -15.43
C ARG A 154 7.87 -17.89 -15.36
N PRO A 155 8.92 -17.35 -16.02
CA PRO A 155 9.24 -15.93 -15.98
C PRO A 155 8.14 -15.04 -16.58
N HIS A 156 7.27 -15.61 -17.42
CA HIS A 156 6.14 -14.95 -18.08
C HIS A 156 4.88 -14.81 -17.20
N GLU A 157 4.92 -15.27 -15.95
CA GLU A 157 3.85 -15.10 -14.95
C GLU A 157 4.37 -14.36 -13.73
N MET A 158 3.55 -13.47 -13.12
CA MET A 158 3.99 -12.75 -11.93
C MET A 158 2.87 -12.45 -10.94
N TYR A 159 3.27 -12.30 -9.67
CA TYR A 159 2.53 -11.53 -8.68
C TYR A 159 3.10 -10.12 -8.55
N ILE A 160 2.23 -9.17 -8.25
CA ILE A 160 2.61 -7.78 -7.97
C ILE A 160 2.42 -7.53 -6.48
N LEU A 161 3.50 -7.12 -5.79
CA LEU A 161 3.48 -6.64 -4.42
C LEU A 161 3.61 -5.12 -4.47
N GLY A 162 2.60 -4.40 -4.03
CA GLY A 162 2.53 -2.97 -4.15
C GLY A 162 2.35 -2.24 -2.83
N ALA A 163 2.79 -0.99 -2.80
CA ALA A 163 2.50 0.01 -1.78
C ALA A 163 2.62 1.39 -2.41
N HIS A 164 1.87 2.39 -1.95
CA HIS A 164 2.12 3.74 -2.40
C HIS A 164 3.18 4.44 -1.56
N MET A 165 4.00 5.23 -2.22
CA MET A 165 5.12 5.91 -1.59
C MET A 165 4.81 7.35 -1.20
N ASP A 166 3.81 7.96 -1.82
CA ASP A 166 3.39 9.31 -1.51
C ASP A 166 2.49 9.34 -0.26
N GLY A 167 2.40 10.48 0.33
CA GLY A 167 1.47 10.81 1.39
C GLY A 167 1.14 12.28 1.32
N HIS A 168 0.30 12.77 2.22
CA HIS A 168 0.01 14.18 2.31
C HIS A 168 -0.34 14.60 3.73
N GLY A 169 -0.19 15.89 4.00
CA GLY A 169 -0.44 16.44 5.32
C GLY A 169 0.71 17.29 5.80
N VAL A 170 0.91 17.34 7.12
CA VAL A 170 1.98 18.10 7.76
C VAL A 170 2.98 17.20 8.49
N ASN A 171 2.82 15.90 8.37
CA ASN A 171 3.65 14.88 9.01
C ASN A 171 4.61 14.22 8.02
N GLU A 172 5.22 13.13 8.42
CA GLU A 172 6.16 12.34 7.63
C GLU A 172 5.48 11.18 6.88
N ALA A 173 4.15 11.06 6.93
CA ALA A 173 3.38 9.98 6.32
C ALA A 173 3.98 8.59 6.67
N VAL A 174 4.15 8.31 7.97
CA VAL A 174 4.83 7.10 8.46
C VAL A 174 3.94 5.89 8.29
N ASN A 175 2.72 5.92 8.85
CA ASN A 175 1.77 4.82 8.71
C ASN A 175 1.19 4.80 7.30
N ASP A 176 0.72 5.94 6.81
CA ASP A 176 0.15 6.12 5.47
C ASP A 176 1.11 6.93 4.57
N ASN A 177 1.96 6.30 3.69
CA ASN A 177 2.16 4.85 3.66
C ASN A 177 3.67 4.50 3.53
N ALA A 178 4.53 5.14 4.37
CA ALA A 178 5.92 4.69 4.46
C ALA A 178 6.01 3.26 5.00
N SER A 179 5.02 2.82 5.80
CA SER A 179 4.98 1.48 6.37
C SER A 179 4.82 0.41 5.31
N GLY A 180 3.82 0.52 4.44
CA GLY A 180 3.62 -0.41 3.33
C GLY A 180 4.78 -0.36 2.34
N THR A 181 5.27 0.85 2.00
CA THR A 181 6.45 1.04 1.14
C THR A 181 7.67 0.31 1.69
N ALA A 182 7.97 0.47 2.99
CA ALA A 182 9.10 -0.19 3.63
C ALA A 182 8.94 -1.72 3.65
N LEU A 183 7.71 -2.22 3.85
CA LEU A 183 7.45 -3.66 3.82
C LEU A 183 7.71 -4.26 2.43
N VAL A 184 7.23 -3.61 1.36
CA VAL A 184 7.49 -4.06 -0.02
C VAL A 184 8.99 -4.01 -0.33
N MET A 185 9.70 -2.98 0.13
CA MET A 185 11.15 -2.88 -0.04
C MET A 185 11.91 -3.95 0.77
N GLU A 186 11.47 -4.28 1.98
CA GLU A 186 12.07 -5.37 2.79
C GLU A 186 11.84 -6.73 2.14
N LEU A 187 10.65 -6.97 1.59
CA LEU A 187 10.38 -8.17 0.79
C LEU A 187 11.26 -8.22 -0.47
N ALA A 188 11.49 -7.08 -1.12
CA ALA A 188 12.42 -6.99 -2.25
C ALA A 188 13.85 -7.35 -1.83
N ARG A 189 14.33 -6.89 -0.68
CA ARG A 189 15.65 -7.21 -0.12
C ARG A 189 15.81 -8.71 0.08
N ILE A 190 14.81 -9.37 0.69
CA ILE A 190 14.87 -10.80 0.99
C ILE A 190 14.81 -11.61 -0.30
N LEU A 191 13.82 -11.34 -1.15
CA LEU A 191 13.54 -12.15 -2.32
C LEU A 191 14.54 -11.93 -3.47
N ASN A 192 15.26 -10.80 -3.53
CA ASN A 192 16.36 -10.60 -4.48
C ASN A 192 17.72 -11.08 -3.98
N SER A 193 17.81 -11.67 -2.77
CA SER A 193 19.05 -12.35 -2.35
C SER A 193 19.47 -13.39 -3.38
N SER A 194 20.78 -13.53 -3.58
CA SER A 194 21.33 -14.39 -4.65
C SER A 194 21.04 -15.89 -4.48
N ASP A 195 20.72 -16.30 -3.27
CA ASP A 195 20.37 -17.67 -2.89
C ASP A 195 18.86 -17.97 -2.92
N VAL A 196 18.05 -16.97 -3.27
CA VAL A 196 16.58 -17.11 -3.37
C VAL A 196 16.18 -17.24 -4.83
N GLU A 197 15.55 -18.34 -5.18
CA GLU A 197 14.92 -18.56 -6.48
C GLU A 197 13.40 -18.66 -6.33
N THR A 198 12.68 -18.12 -7.31
CA THR A 198 11.22 -18.21 -7.39
C THR A 198 10.81 -18.86 -8.71
N GLU A 199 9.78 -19.69 -8.73
CA GLU A 199 9.29 -20.28 -9.97
C GLU A 199 8.71 -19.23 -10.92
N ILE A 200 7.95 -18.29 -10.37
CA ILE A 200 7.30 -17.18 -11.09
C ILE A 200 7.96 -15.87 -10.74
N SER A 201 7.76 -14.89 -11.58
CA SER A 201 8.25 -13.53 -11.32
C SER A 201 7.47 -12.85 -10.19
N ILE A 202 8.14 -11.95 -9.49
CA ILE A 202 7.54 -11.10 -8.44
C ILE A 202 7.93 -9.65 -8.73
N ARG A 203 6.93 -8.79 -8.90
CA ARG A 203 7.14 -7.36 -9.06
C ARG A 203 6.94 -6.65 -7.75
N PHE A 204 7.91 -5.84 -7.35
CA PHE A 204 7.84 -4.92 -6.22
C PHE A 204 7.57 -3.53 -6.79
N ALA A 205 6.39 -2.99 -6.55
CA ALA A 205 5.93 -1.75 -7.16
C ALA A 205 5.62 -0.70 -6.08
N LEU A 206 6.25 0.46 -6.20
CA LEU A 206 6.06 1.60 -5.31
C LEU A 206 5.29 2.67 -6.09
N TRP A 207 3.96 2.68 -5.89
CA TRP A 207 3.04 3.57 -6.57
C TRP A 207 3.23 5.00 -6.12
N ASN A 208 2.90 5.93 -6.98
CA ASN A 208 2.92 7.36 -6.64
C ASN A 208 1.56 7.98 -6.92
N ASN A 209 1.24 9.06 -6.21
CA ASN A 209 0.00 9.80 -6.44
C ASN A 209 -1.28 8.97 -6.13
N GLU A 210 -1.20 8.14 -5.08
CA GLU A 210 -2.35 7.42 -4.52
C GLU A 210 -3.33 8.42 -3.90
N GLU A 211 -2.83 9.31 -3.04
CA GLU A 211 -3.55 10.22 -2.17
C GLU A 211 -4.48 11.21 -2.89
N THR A 212 -4.34 11.33 -4.18
CA THR A 212 -5.18 12.21 -5.00
C THR A 212 -6.08 11.44 -5.98
N GLY A 213 -6.12 10.10 -5.86
CA GLY A 213 -7.06 9.25 -6.58
C GLY A 213 -6.43 8.07 -7.32
N LEU A 214 -5.46 7.37 -6.72
CA LEU A 214 -4.86 6.12 -7.23
C LEU A 214 -4.22 6.29 -8.62
N ASN A 215 -3.69 7.48 -8.91
CA ASN A 215 -3.34 7.85 -10.29
C ASN A 215 -2.15 7.06 -10.85
N GLY A 216 -1.17 6.73 -10.01
CA GLY A 216 -0.05 5.88 -10.39
C GLY A 216 -0.51 4.49 -10.79
N ALA A 217 -1.20 3.79 -9.90
CA ALA A 217 -1.70 2.45 -10.14
C ALA A 217 -2.66 2.39 -11.36
N TYR A 218 -3.55 3.38 -11.53
CA TYR A 218 -4.35 3.49 -12.76
C TYR A 218 -3.48 3.69 -14.01
N SER A 219 -2.42 4.47 -13.89
CA SER A 219 -1.52 4.71 -15.04
C SER A 219 -0.73 3.46 -15.39
N TYR A 220 -0.28 2.71 -14.38
CA TYR A 220 0.34 1.42 -14.59
C TYR A 220 -0.59 0.44 -15.31
N VAL A 221 -1.80 0.24 -14.80
CA VAL A 221 -2.78 -0.66 -15.42
C VAL A 221 -3.05 -0.25 -16.88
N ARG A 222 -3.33 1.02 -17.13
CA ARG A 222 -3.59 1.52 -18.51
C ARG A 222 -2.43 1.28 -19.46
N GLN A 223 -1.19 1.41 -18.99
CA GLN A 223 0.00 1.29 -19.85
C GLN A 223 0.46 -0.15 -20.01
N ARG A 224 0.11 -1.05 -19.10
CA ARG A 224 0.73 -2.38 -18.99
C ARG A 224 -0.21 -3.56 -19.25
N LYS A 225 -1.52 -3.41 -19.03
CA LYS A 225 -2.44 -4.54 -19.11
C LYS A 225 -2.45 -5.26 -20.46
N GLU A 226 -2.30 -4.53 -21.55
CA GLU A 226 -2.29 -5.10 -22.90
C GLU A 226 -0.91 -5.68 -23.29
N LEU A 227 0.10 -5.52 -22.45
CA LEU A 227 1.46 -6.03 -22.69
C LEU A 227 1.74 -7.35 -21.96
N GLN A 228 0.77 -7.83 -21.18
CA GLN A 228 0.94 -9.02 -20.35
C GLN A 228 1.28 -10.26 -21.16
N GLY A 229 2.34 -10.97 -20.75
CA GLY A 229 2.77 -12.22 -21.36
C GLY A 229 3.36 -12.06 -22.76
N ILE A 230 3.55 -10.85 -23.25
CA ILE A 230 4.17 -10.59 -24.54
C ILE A 230 5.69 -10.62 -24.41
N GLU A 231 6.29 -11.54 -25.13
CA GLU A 231 7.76 -11.65 -25.22
C GLU A 231 8.33 -10.50 -26.06
N ASN A 232 9.36 -9.85 -25.54
CA ASN A 232 9.99 -8.72 -26.27
C ASN A 232 11.49 -8.62 -25.94
N PRO A 233 12.39 -8.82 -26.94
CA PRO A 233 12.09 -9.18 -28.33
C PRO A 233 11.51 -10.59 -28.49
N PRO A 234 10.74 -10.86 -29.58
CA PRO A 234 10.23 -12.22 -29.83
C PRO A 234 11.34 -13.26 -29.87
N GLY A 235 11.19 -14.37 -29.15
CA GLY A 235 12.17 -15.46 -29.05
C GLY A 235 13.32 -15.20 -28.05
N SER A 236 13.26 -14.11 -27.26
CA SER A 236 14.27 -13.79 -26.25
C SER A 236 14.08 -14.52 -24.92
N GLY A 237 12.87 -14.96 -24.61
CA GLY A 237 12.49 -15.42 -23.28
C GLY A 237 12.26 -14.26 -22.28
N GLU A 238 12.33 -13.00 -22.74
CA GLU A 238 12.14 -11.84 -21.89
C GLU A 238 10.70 -11.32 -21.98
N TYR A 239 10.09 -11.14 -20.81
CA TYR A 239 8.73 -10.64 -20.68
C TYR A 239 8.75 -9.32 -19.88
N PRO A 240 8.80 -8.17 -20.57
CA PRO A 240 8.80 -6.86 -19.91
C PRO A 240 7.58 -6.64 -19.00
N GLU A 241 6.45 -7.27 -19.36
CA GLU A 241 5.24 -7.34 -18.54
C GLU A 241 4.74 -8.80 -18.50
N PRO A 242 5.16 -9.59 -17.51
CA PRO A 242 4.63 -10.94 -17.32
C PRO A 242 3.11 -10.92 -17.08
N THR A 243 2.44 -12.02 -17.37
CA THR A 243 1.00 -12.19 -17.08
C THR A 243 0.73 -12.06 -15.59
N TRP A 244 -0.19 -11.22 -15.20
CA TRP A 244 -0.54 -10.98 -13.80
C TRP A 244 -1.35 -12.16 -13.24
N LEU A 245 -0.86 -12.74 -12.15
CA LEU A 245 -1.56 -13.79 -11.41
C LEU A 245 -2.32 -13.25 -10.21
N GLY A 246 -1.90 -12.11 -9.69
CA GLY A 246 -2.53 -11.43 -8.56
C GLY A 246 -1.79 -10.16 -8.19
N MET A 247 -2.52 -9.26 -7.53
CA MET A 247 -1.99 -8.01 -6.97
C MET A 247 -2.25 -7.96 -5.47
N ILE A 248 -1.22 -7.68 -4.71
CA ILE A 248 -1.26 -7.60 -3.25
C ILE A 248 -0.76 -6.21 -2.85
N GLN A 249 -1.67 -5.38 -2.34
CA GLN A 249 -1.37 -4.04 -1.85
C GLN A 249 -1.10 -4.06 -0.36
N HIS A 250 -0.11 -3.29 0.07
CA HIS A 250 0.22 -3.05 1.47
C HIS A 250 -0.03 -1.57 1.78
N ASP A 251 -0.90 -1.32 2.76
CA ASP A 251 -1.34 0.05 3.02
C ASP A 251 -1.65 0.21 4.51
N MET A 252 -1.01 1.20 5.16
CA MET A 252 -1.17 1.47 6.59
C MET A 252 -0.82 0.26 7.48
N MET A 253 0.46 -0.14 7.48
CA MET A 253 0.97 -1.35 8.14
C MET A 253 1.59 -1.10 9.52
N LEU A 254 1.33 0.04 10.15
CA LEU A 254 1.91 0.44 11.46
C LEU A 254 0.86 1.05 12.40
N TRP A 255 -0.32 0.49 12.44
CA TRP A 255 -1.29 0.92 13.44
C TRP A 255 -0.99 0.24 14.77
N ASP A 256 -0.86 1.03 15.83
CA ASP A 256 -0.58 0.51 17.16
C ASP A 256 -1.87 0.16 17.90
N HIS A 257 -2.09 -1.13 18.10
CA HIS A 257 -3.27 -1.68 18.76
C HIS A 257 -3.10 -1.87 20.27
N GLY A 258 -2.36 -1.10 20.95
CA GLY A 258 -2.32 -1.33 22.37
C GLY A 258 -1.32 -0.55 23.19
N ALA A 259 -0.51 0.29 22.60
CA ALA A 259 0.33 1.20 23.36
C ALA A 259 -0.55 2.24 24.06
N PRO A 260 -0.39 2.41 25.38
CA PRO A 260 -1.03 3.51 26.07
C PRO A 260 -0.56 4.85 25.51
N GLY A 261 -1.49 5.79 25.30
CA GLY A 261 -1.16 7.16 24.98
C GLY A 261 -0.33 7.84 26.11
N PRO A 262 0.09 9.08 25.93
CA PRO A 262 0.84 9.82 26.94
C PRO A 262 0.13 9.95 28.30
N ASP A 263 -1.19 9.79 28.31
CA ASP A 263 -2.04 9.79 29.49
C ASP A 263 -2.18 8.40 30.16
N GLY A 264 -1.47 7.38 29.64
CA GLY A 264 -1.52 6.01 30.11
C GLY A 264 -2.78 5.23 29.76
N LYS A 265 -3.65 5.80 28.90
CA LYS A 265 -4.89 5.14 28.47
C LYS A 265 -4.76 4.56 27.09
N VAL A 266 -5.30 3.36 26.92
CA VAL A 266 -5.46 2.73 25.61
C VAL A 266 -6.71 3.31 24.93
N SER A 267 -6.60 3.73 23.69
CA SER A 267 -7.73 4.22 22.91
C SER A 267 -8.77 3.12 22.74
N ARG A 268 -10.06 3.51 22.66
CA ARG A 268 -11.15 2.57 22.36
C ARG A 268 -11.05 1.96 20.98
N ASP A 269 -10.32 2.62 20.10
CA ASP A 269 -10.14 2.21 18.70
C ASP A 269 -8.98 1.20 18.55
N GLN A 270 -8.21 1.01 19.61
CA GLN A 270 -7.12 0.04 19.66
C GLN A 270 -7.66 -1.31 20.11
N ARG A 271 -7.67 -2.28 19.22
CA ARG A 271 -8.09 -3.66 19.51
C ARG A 271 -6.90 -4.60 19.42
N ARG A 272 -6.82 -5.51 20.35
CA ARG A 272 -5.78 -6.53 20.41
C ARG A 272 -6.01 -7.69 19.41
N GLU A 273 -7.23 -7.81 18.85
CA GLU A 273 -7.67 -9.09 18.29
C GLU A 273 -7.64 -9.16 16.77
N ALA A 274 -7.23 -8.13 16.05
CA ALA A 274 -7.18 -8.22 14.59
C ALA A 274 -6.16 -7.24 14.02
N ASP A 275 -4.93 -7.65 14.05
CA ASP A 275 -3.82 -6.79 13.65
C ASP A 275 -3.70 -6.67 12.13
N ILE A 276 -4.17 -7.66 11.36
CA ILE A 276 -4.11 -7.61 9.91
C ILE A 276 -5.48 -7.86 9.28
N ASN A 277 -5.98 -6.88 8.54
CA ASN A 277 -7.09 -7.07 7.63
C ASN A 277 -6.60 -7.44 6.24
N ILE A 278 -7.15 -8.52 5.72
CA ILE A 278 -6.99 -8.94 4.33
C ILE A 278 -8.31 -8.65 3.63
N GLU A 279 -8.32 -7.64 2.77
CA GLU A 279 -9.54 -7.12 2.16
C GLU A 279 -9.59 -7.42 0.66
N PHE A 280 -10.78 -7.62 0.11
CA PHE A 280 -11.01 -7.80 -1.32
C PHE A 280 -12.34 -7.16 -1.76
N GLN A 281 -12.46 -6.81 -3.05
CA GLN A 281 -13.68 -6.25 -3.61
C GLN A 281 -14.68 -7.35 -3.96
N SER A 282 -15.79 -7.41 -3.25
CA SER A 282 -16.85 -8.40 -3.46
C SER A 282 -17.66 -8.19 -4.76
N ASN A 283 -17.58 -7.00 -5.35
CA ASN A 283 -18.27 -6.61 -6.58
C ASN A 283 -17.37 -6.57 -7.81
N SER A 284 -16.13 -7.04 -7.70
CA SER A 284 -15.18 -7.12 -8.82
C SER A 284 -15.44 -8.35 -9.69
N TYR A 285 -14.94 -8.33 -10.94
CA TYR A 285 -14.99 -9.52 -11.82
C TYR A 285 -14.21 -10.71 -11.25
N PHE A 286 -13.21 -10.44 -10.43
CA PHE A 286 -12.36 -11.44 -9.79
C PHE A 286 -12.68 -11.67 -8.31
N ALA A 287 -13.89 -11.30 -7.84
CA ALA A 287 -14.26 -11.38 -6.42
C ALA A 287 -13.99 -12.75 -5.79
N GLU A 288 -14.40 -13.85 -6.45
CA GLU A 288 -14.20 -15.20 -5.94
C GLU A 288 -12.71 -15.58 -5.90
N ALA A 289 -11.95 -15.23 -6.92
CA ALA A 289 -10.51 -15.51 -6.99
C ALA A 289 -9.74 -14.65 -5.96
N SER A 290 -10.13 -13.39 -5.78
CA SER A 290 -9.57 -12.50 -4.77
C SER A 290 -9.87 -13.00 -3.35
N MET A 291 -11.08 -13.47 -3.10
CA MET A 291 -11.43 -14.11 -1.82
C MET A 291 -10.57 -15.35 -1.56
N LYS A 292 -10.38 -16.21 -2.57
CA LYS A 292 -9.49 -17.39 -2.44
C LYS A 292 -8.05 -16.98 -2.14
N LEU A 293 -7.55 -15.92 -2.79
CA LEU A 293 -6.23 -15.36 -2.53
C LEU A 293 -6.13 -14.84 -1.09
N ALA A 294 -7.12 -14.08 -0.62
CA ALA A 294 -7.19 -13.57 0.75
C ALA A 294 -7.14 -14.70 1.80
N PHE A 295 -7.89 -15.79 1.59
CA PHE A 295 -7.84 -16.93 2.50
C PHE A 295 -6.51 -17.71 2.45
N ARG A 296 -5.78 -17.69 1.34
CA ARG A 296 -4.41 -18.22 1.29
C ARG A 296 -3.46 -17.38 2.13
N PHE A 297 -3.57 -16.06 2.06
CA PHE A 297 -2.78 -15.15 2.91
C PHE A 297 -3.12 -15.34 4.39
N LYS A 298 -4.40 -15.46 4.74
CA LYS A 298 -4.80 -15.79 6.10
C LYS A 298 -4.18 -17.11 6.57
N ALA A 299 -4.25 -18.16 5.76
CA ALA A 299 -3.67 -19.46 6.12
C ALA A 299 -2.13 -19.37 6.31
N ALA A 300 -1.45 -18.52 5.53
CA ALA A 300 -0.03 -18.25 5.73
C ALA A 300 0.22 -17.48 7.04
N ALA A 301 -0.57 -16.47 7.34
CA ALA A 301 -0.49 -15.76 8.63
C ALA A 301 -0.70 -16.73 9.80
N ASP A 302 -1.74 -17.55 9.76
CA ASP A 302 -2.02 -18.54 10.81
C ASP A 302 -0.87 -19.58 10.99
N ALA A 303 -0.14 -19.87 9.92
CA ALA A 303 0.95 -20.85 9.94
C ALA A 303 2.29 -20.28 10.42
N TYR A 304 2.58 -19.02 10.13
CA TYR A 304 3.90 -18.43 10.32
C TYR A 304 3.93 -17.25 11.27
N ASN A 305 2.77 -16.71 11.63
CA ASN A 305 2.63 -15.59 12.56
C ASN A 305 1.46 -15.84 13.52
N THR A 306 1.73 -16.43 14.66
CA THR A 306 0.72 -16.79 15.66
C THR A 306 0.35 -15.63 16.60
N ASP A 307 1.19 -14.60 16.66
CA ASP A 307 1.06 -13.49 17.61
C ASP A 307 0.14 -12.38 17.05
N PHE A 308 -0.02 -12.32 15.74
CA PHE A 308 -0.82 -11.31 15.02
C PHE A 308 -1.86 -12.00 14.13
N PRO A 309 -3.07 -12.24 14.63
CA PRO A 309 -4.10 -12.90 13.83
C PRO A 309 -4.52 -12.04 12.65
N ALA A 310 -4.89 -12.70 11.56
CA ALA A 310 -5.41 -12.05 10.37
C ALA A 310 -6.91 -12.33 10.19
N THR A 311 -7.64 -11.32 9.73
CA THR A 311 -9.06 -11.43 9.34
C THR A 311 -9.22 -11.26 7.84
N VAL A 312 -10.25 -11.85 7.26
CA VAL A 312 -10.59 -11.67 5.84
C VAL A 312 -11.96 -11.00 5.74
N GLY A 313 -12.02 -9.93 4.98
CA GLY A 313 -13.26 -9.19 4.78
C GLY A 313 -13.46 -8.69 3.35
N PRO A 314 -14.70 -8.58 2.88
CA PRO A 314 -15.01 -8.05 1.55
C PRO A 314 -15.06 -6.51 1.58
N HIS A 315 -13.97 -5.87 1.96
CA HIS A 315 -13.99 -4.43 2.21
C HIS A 315 -12.72 -3.74 1.72
N MET A 316 -12.30 -4.02 0.53
CA MET A 316 -11.23 -3.25 -0.09
C MET A 316 -11.77 -1.88 -0.52
N THR A 317 -11.19 -0.82 -0.04
CA THR A 317 -11.60 0.55 -0.40
C THR A 317 -10.39 1.43 -0.70
N ASN A 318 -10.49 2.22 -1.76
CA ASN A 318 -9.62 3.36 -2.02
C ASN A 318 -8.12 3.14 -1.79
N THR A 319 -7.58 2.03 -2.28
CA THR A 319 -6.15 1.82 -2.33
C THR A 319 -5.74 1.24 -3.68
N ASP A 320 -4.47 1.15 -3.97
CA ASP A 320 -3.93 0.85 -5.30
C ASP A 320 -4.24 -0.57 -5.83
N SER A 321 -4.83 -1.44 -5.04
CA SER A 321 -5.43 -2.68 -5.53
C SER A 321 -6.72 -2.45 -6.33
N THR A 322 -7.40 -1.33 -6.12
CA THR A 322 -8.66 -0.99 -6.81
C THR A 322 -8.52 -0.91 -8.34
N PRO A 323 -7.51 -0.28 -8.93
CA PRO A 323 -7.28 -0.29 -10.38
C PRO A 323 -7.12 -1.69 -10.98
N PHE A 324 -6.64 -2.65 -10.20
CA PHE A 324 -6.40 -4.02 -10.65
C PHE A 324 -7.58 -4.96 -10.46
N MET A 325 -8.58 -4.61 -9.65
CA MET A 325 -9.63 -5.52 -9.18
C MET A 325 -10.47 -6.20 -10.29
N ASN A 326 -10.55 -5.57 -11.46
CA ASN A 326 -11.26 -6.11 -12.62
C ASN A 326 -10.33 -6.64 -13.72
N GLU A 327 -9.04 -6.64 -13.48
CA GLU A 327 -8.00 -7.13 -14.40
C GLU A 327 -7.36 -8.42 -13.86
N VAL A 328 -7.29 -8.59 -12.52
CA VAL A 328 -6.62 -9.72 -11.86
C VAL A 328 -7.16 -9.89 -10.43
N PRO A 329 -7.08 -11.07 -9.81
CA PRO A 329 -7.35 -11.22 -8.38
C PRO A 329 -6.52 -10.24 -7.56
N SER A 330 -7.19 -9.42 -6.74
CA SER A 330 -6.53 -8.34 -6.01
C SER A 330 -6.99 -8.29 -4.56
N ILE A 331 -6.03 -8.12 -3.65
CA ILE A 331 -6.26 -7.96 -2.21
C ILE A 331 -5.47 -6.78 -1.67
N SER A 332 -5.94 -6.25 -0.55
CA SER A 332 -5.21 -5.27 0.25
C SER A 332 -4.94 -5.82 1.64
N LEU A 333 -3.76 -5.59 2.12
CA LEU A 333 -3.35 -5.85 3.49
C LEU A 333 -3.21 -4.51 4.19
N ARG A 334 -3.83 -4.40 5.35
CA ARG A 334 -3.63 -3.26 6.25
C ARG A 334 -3.74 -3.69 7.69
N GLU A 335 -3.03 -3.02 8.54
CA GLU A 335 -3.22 -3.16 9.97
C GLU A 335 -4.58 -2.58 10.37
N ASN A 336 -5.27 -3.24 11.27
CA ASN A 336 -6.68 -2.99 11.47
C ASN A 336 -6.95 -1.81 12.39
N GLU A 337 -7.16 -0.67 11.82
CA GLU A 337 -7.79 0.47 12.48
C GLU A 337 -9.30 0.27 12.71
N ARG A 338 -9.91 -0.58 11.91
CA ARG A 338 -11.35 -0.81 11.93
C ARG A 338 -11.66 -2.04 12.73
N GLY A 339 -11.97 -1.82 13.98
CA GLY A 339 -12.51 -2.93 14.73
C GLY A 339 -13.65 -3.59 13.97
N ALA A 340 -13.48 -4.87 13.69
CA ALA A 340 -14.50 -5.71 13.11
C ALA A 340 -15.72 -5.74 14.05
#